data_47d865e1a2cb66293cb2aa374b2bd998
#
_entry.id   47d865e1a2cb66293cb2aa374b2bd998
#
_cell.length_a   1.000
_cell.length_b   1.000
_cell.length_c   1.000
_cell.angle_alpha   90.00
_cell.angle_beta   90.00
_cell.angle_gamma   90.00
#
_symmetry.space_group_name_H-M   'P 1'
#
loop_
_entity.id
_entity.type
_entity.pdbx_description
1 polymer ?
#
loop_
_entity_poly.entity_id
_entity_poly.type
_entity_poly.pdbx_seq_one_letter_code
_entity_poly.pdbx_strand_id
1 'polypeptide(L)'
;MKGYYKTVGEYYDKDVELGFEKRADTNTSLQRIRNQFRTYLAKQKFTNALEIGCGPGLDAEWFGENFPDRDLHAIDVSAEMVKSAGLRTAKFGKVKVSQATEHDLSSLPNAPFDLTYVFFGALNTVESLPDAADRIYNALEPGGIAVLTFVNKWYLRELLVLLLKLRFKVAFARIRKVWGGYSTSRYLASRCYTPSTIRKSFRAYKELDHQGFSIMFPAWYNHHKLRGKGDKANRLWELDEKLNKTLLWQFGEYTLFVFQKPI
;
A
#
# COMPACT_ATOMS: atom_id res chain seq x y z
N MET A 1 8.07 16.95 -12.55
CA MET A 1 8.34 16.10 -11.37
C MET A 1 9.66 16.52 -10.71
N LYS A 2 9.70 16.78 -9.40
CA LYS A 2 10.93 17.17 -8.68
C LYS A 2 11.88 15.96 -8.57
N GLY A 3 13.19 16.22 -8.43
CA GLY A 3 14.24 15.20 -8.49
C GLY A 3 14.02 13.94 -7.65
N TYR A 4 13.43 14.05 -6.43
CA TYR A 4 13.11 12.92 -5.57
C TYR A 4 12.14 11.92 -6.25
N TYR A 5 11.00 12.40 -6.72
CA TYR A 5 9.98 11.55 -7.37
C TYR A 5 10.41 11.05 -8.74
N LYS A 6 11.32 11.76 -9.42
CA LYS A 6 11.96 11.24 -10.64
C LYS A 6 12.72 9.94 -10.33
N THR A 7 13.55 9.96 -9.27
CA THR A 7 14.31 8.76 -8.86
C THR A 7 13.40 7.61 -8.42
N VAL A 8 12.29 7.90 -7.74
CA VAL A 8 11.30 6.87 -7.37
C VAL A 8 10.63 6.30 -8.62
N GLY A 9 10.23 7.14 -9.58
CA GLY A 9 9.64 6.71 -10.85
C GLY A 9 10.58 5.80 -11.64
N GLU A 10 11.84 6.23 -11.85
CA GLU A 10 12.87 5.44 -12.54
C GLU A 10 13.12 4.08 -11.88
N TYR A 11 13.03 4.00 -10.55
CA TYR A 11 13.13 2.71 -9.84
C TYR A 11 12.00 1.76 -10.26
N TYR A 12 10.76 2.24 -10.30
CA TYR A 12 9.60 1.44 -10.64
C TYR A 12 9.47 1.19 -12.14
N ASP A 13 9.89 2.11 -13.02
CA ASP A 13 10.01 1.86 -14.46
C ASP A 13 10.87 0.62 -14.72
N LYS A 14 12.02 0.55 -14.06
CA LYS A 14 12.91 -0.61 -14.14
C LYS A 14 12.32 -1.87 -13.51
N ASP A 15 11.43 -1.75 -12.52
CA ASP A 15 10.78 -2.89 -11.89
C ASP A 15 9.73 -3.55 -12.81
N VAL A 16 9.10 -2.78 -13.69
CA VAL A 16 8.23 -3.28 -14.78
C VAL A 16 9.06 -4.18 -15.71
N GLU A 17 10.20 -3.71 -16.20
CA GLU A 17 11.10 -4.48 -17.07
C GLU A 17 11.54 -5.80 -16.41
N LEU A 18 11.71 -5.81 -15.09
CA LEU A 18 12.08 -6.98 -14.30
C LEU A 18 10.90 -7.91 -13.97
N GLY A 19 9.73 -7.71 -14.60
CA GLY A 19 8.57 -8.59 -14.49
C GLY A 19 7.79 -8.43 -13.18
N PHE A 20 7.59 -7.20 -12.72
CA PHE A 20 6.79 -6.89 -11.52
C PHE A 20 5.40 -7.53 -11.57
N GLU A 21 4.68 -7.39 -12.69
CA GLU A 21 3.32 -7.92 -12.86
C GLU A 21 3.28 -9.43 -12.65
N LYS A 22 4.14 -10.18 -13.35
CA LYS A 22 4.20 -11.63 -13.22
C LYS A 22 4.47 -12.08 -11.78
N ARG A 23 5.32 -11.35 -11.04
CA ARG A 23 5.58 -11.64 -9.62
C ARG A 23 4.35 -11.35 -8.75
N ALA A 24 3.62 -10.29 -9.05
CA ALA A 24 2.39 -9.94 -8.32
C ALA A 24 1.28 -10.97 -8.56
N ASP A 25 1.08 -11.42 -9.80
CA ASP A 25 0.03 -12.35 -10.19
C ASP A 25 0.27 -13.79 -9.68
N THR A 26 1.53 -14.22 -9.60
CA THR A 26 1.85 -15.58 -9.15
C THR A 26 2.03 -15.72 -7.64
N ASN A 27 2.05 -14.63 -6.90
CA ASN A 27 2.29 -14.62 -5.46
C ASN A 27 0.99 -14.76 -4.66
N THR A 28 0.63 -15.99 -4.29
CA THR A 28 -0.61 -16.29 -3.56
C THR A 28 -0.72 -15.59 -2.21
N SER A 29 0.41 -15.38 -1.50
CA SER A 29 0.42 -14.62 -0.24
C SER A 29 0.10 -13.16 -0.46
N LEU A 30 0.68 -12.57 -1.51
CA LEU A 30 0.43 -11.18 -1.88
C LEU A 30 -1.03 -10.98 -2.29
N GLN A 31 -1.57 -11.89 -3.11
CA GLN A 31 -2.97 -11.85 -3.53
C GLN A 31 -3.94 -11.97 -2.33
N ARG A 32 -3.64 -12.85 -1.36
CA ARG A 32 -4.47 -12.98 -0.17
C ARG A 32 -4.51 -11.69 0.66
N ILE A 33 -3.34 -11.06 0.86
CA ILE A 33 -3.24 -9.76 1.55
C ILE A 33 -3.99 -8.68 0.77
N ARG A 34 -3.80 -8.62 -0.57
CA ARG A 34 -4.49 -7.68 -1.47
C ARG A 34 -6.01 -7.80 -1.37
N ASN A 35 -6.53 -9.02 -1.39
CA ASN A 35 -7.97 -9.26 -1.27
C ASN A 35 -8.54 -8.76 0.06
N GLN A 36 -7.76 -8.85 1.15
CA GLN A 36 -8.17 -8.23 2.41
C GLN A 36 -8.19 -6.70 2.35
N PHE A 37 -7.19 -6.07 1.73
CA PHE A 37 -7.22 -4.62 1.54
C PHE A 37 -8.46 -4.19 0.74
N ARG A 38 -8.78 -4.91 -0.34
CA ARG A 38 -9.99 -4.72 -1.16
C ARG A 38 -11.28 -4.88 -0.34
N THR A 39 -11.31 -5.81 0.62
CA THR A 39 -12.45 -5.98 1.53
C THR A 39 -12.68 -4.75 2.40
N TYR A 40 -11.62 -4.09 2.89
CA TYR A 40 -11.74 -2.83 3.64
C TYR A 40 -12.25 -1.69 2.76
N LEU A 41 -11.78 -1.60 1.52
CA LEU A 41 -12.27 -0.64 0.54
C LEU A 41 -13.74 -0.86 0.20
N ALA A 42 -14.13 -2.10 -0.06
CA ALA A 42 -15.50 -2.45 -0.45
C ALA A 42 -16.56 -2.19 0.64
N LYS A 43 -16.14 -2.11 1.90
CA LYS A 43 -17.02 -1.74 3.03
C LYS A 43 -17.37 -0.24 3.07
N GLN A 44 -16.62 0.59 2.34
CA GLN A 44 -16.83 2.04 2.36
C GLN A 44 -17.97 2.44 1.41
N LYS A 45 -18.63 3.54 1.75
CA LYS A 45 -19.59 4.20 0.86
C LYS A 45 -18.87 5.31 0.13
N PHE A 46 -18.88 5.27 -1.19
CA PHE A 46 -18.18 6.26 -2.02
C PHE A 46 -18.77 6.29 -3.43
N THR A 47 -18.50 7.34 -4.17
CA THR A 47 -18.88 7.52 -5.58
C THR A 47 -17.67 7.89 -6.44
N ASN A 48 -16.69 8.58 -5.84
CA ASN A 48 -15.53 9.16 -6.52
C ASN A 48 -14.24 8.84 -5.74
N ALA A 49 -13.46 7.90 -6.25
CA ALA A 49 -12.28 7.36 -5.58
C ALA A 49 -10.96 7.85 -6.20
N LEU A 50 -9.94 7.95 -5.35
CA LEU A 50 -8.55 8.17 -5.73
C LEU A 50 -7.68 6.99 -5.29
N GLU A 51 -6.92 6.40 -6.21
CA GLU A 51 -5.85 5.44 -5.91
C GLU A 51 -4.48 6.11 -6.05
N ILE A 52 -3.66 6.08 -4.99
CA ILE A 52 -2.30 6.62 -5.02
C ILE A 52 -1.29 5.48 -5.04
N GLY A 53 -0.44 5.46 -6.07
CA GLY A 53 0.53 4.40 -6.30
C GLY A 53 -0.13 3.15 -6.89
N CYS A 54 -0.88 3.30 -7.98
CA CYS A 54 -1.66 2.22 -8.59
C CYS A 54 -0.79 1.10 -9.21
N GLY A 55 0.51 1.34 -9.38
CA GLY A 55 1.39 0.40 -10.05
C GLY A 55 0.84 0.03 -11.43
N PRO A 56 0.90 -1.27 -11.84
CA PRO A 56 0.42 -1.71 -13.14
C PRO A 56 -1.13 -1.83 -13.22
N GLY A 57 -1.87 -1.28 -12.25
CA GLY A 57 -3.33 -1.17 -12.29
C GLY A 57 -4.10 -2.41 -11.82
N LEU A 58 -3.49 -3.31 -11.02
CA LEU A 58 -4.16 -4.52 -10.53
C LEU A 58 -5.37 -4.22 -9.63
N ASP A 59 -5.29 -3.17 -8.83
CA ASP A 59 -6.39 -2.76 -7.94
C ASP A 59 -7.36 -1.84 -8.67
N ALA A 60 -6.88 -1.03 -9.62
CA ALA A 60 -7.72 -0.24 -10.52
C ALA A 60 -8.58 -1.11 -11.45
N GLU A 61 -8.04 -2.22 -11.99
CA GLU A 61 -8.82 -3.20 -12.76
C GLU A 61 -9.90 -3.84 -11.90
N TRP A 62 -9.53 -4.34 -10.72
CA TRP A 62 -10.49 -4.90 -9.78
C TRP A 62 -11.58 -3.88 -9.39
N PHE A 63 -11.21 -2.60 -9.21
CA PHE A 63 -12.16 -1.54 -8.94
C PHE A 63 -13.17 -1.41 -10.09
N GLY A 64 -12.71 -1.31 -11.33
CA GLY A 64 -13.56 -1.20 -12.50
C GLY A 64 -14.52 -2.38 -12.69
N GLU A 65 -14.10 -3.60 -12.31
CA GLU A 65 -14.93 -4.81 -12.34
C GLU A 65 -15.99 -4.84 -11.24
N ASN A 66 -15.68 -4.33 -10.04
CA ASN A 66 -16.57 -4.44 -8.88
C ASN A 66 -17.41 -3.19 -8.63
N PHE A 67 -17.03 -2.04 -9.20
CA PHE A 67 -17.71 -0.75 -9.03
C PHE A 67 -17.89 -0.02 -10.38
N PRO A 68 -18.58 -0.63 -11.37
CA PRO A 68 -18.66 -0.08 -12.73
C PRO A 68 -19.32 1.29 -12.83
N ASP A 69 -20.18 1.64 -11.86
CA ASP A 69 -20.91 2.91 -11.81
C ASP A 69 -20.17 4.02 -11.04
N ARG A 70 -18.98 3.73 -10.46
CA ARG A 70 -18.21 4.68 -9.65
C ARG A 70 -16.98 5.17 -10.39
N ASP A 71 -16.61 6.41 -10.13
CA ASP A 71 -15.44 7.01 -10.74
C ASP A 71 -14.16 6.66 -9.94
N LEU A 72 -13.08 6.32 -10.66
CA LEU A 72 -11.75 6.14 -10.11
C LEU A 72 -10.74 6.99 -10.86
N HIS A 73 -9.94 7.76 -10.13
CA HIS A 73 -8.71 8.33 -10.63
C HIS A 73 -7.52 7.61 -9.99
N ALA A 74 -6.75 6.86 -10.76
CA ALA A 74 -5.58 6.13 -10.31
C ALA A 74 -4.31 6.85 -10.73
N ILE A 75 -3.36 7.04 -9.82
CA ILE A 75 -2.10 7.73 -10.12
C ILE A 75 -0.89 6.88 -9.73
N ASP A 76 0.19 7.04 -10.49
CA ASP A 76 1.52 6.53 -10.13
C ASP A 76 2.60 7.51 -10.58
N VAL A 77 3.76 7.48 -9.94
CA VAL A 77 4.93 8.32 -10.31
C VAL A 77 5.69 7.73 -11.50
N SER A 78 5.59 6.43 -11.74
CA SER A 78 6.27 5.69 -12.81
C SER A 78 5.47 5.79 -14.10
N ALA A 79 6.11 6.21 -15.17
CA ALA A 79 5.50 6.30 -16.50
C ALA A 79 5.14 4.92 -17.05
N GLU A 80 6.00 3.91 -16.85
CA GLU A 80 5.75 2.54 -17.32
C GLU A 80 4.62 1.86 -16.51
N MET A 81 4.50 2.14 -15.21
CA MET A 81 3.37 1.67 -14.41
C MET A 81 2.05 2.27 -14.90
N VAL A 82 2.02 3.59 -15.15
CA VAL A 82 0.85 4.30 -15.69
C VAL A 82 0.44 3.73 -17.05
N LYS A 83 1.41 3.47 -17.93
CA LYS A 83 1.16 2.86 -19.23
C LYS A 83 0.55 1.46 -19.11
N SER A 84 1.11 0.60 -18.24
CA SER A 84 0.58 -0.74 -17.97
C SER A 84 -0.83 -0.66 -17.38
N ALA A 85 -1.05 0.22 -16.40
CA ALA A 85 -2.36 0.43 -15.78
C ALA A 85 -3.40 0.95 -16.80
N GLY A 86 -3.02 1.90 -17.66
CA GLY A 86 -3.89 2.41 -18.72
C GLY A 86 -4.34 1.33 -19.71
N LEU A 87 -3.42 0.44 -20.13
CA LEU A 87 -3.76 -0.70 -20.99
C LEU A 87 -4.71 -1.68 -20.29
N ARG A 88 -4.42 -1.99 -19.02
CA ARG A 88 -5.22 -2.91 -18.20
C ARG A 88 -6.65 -2.40 -17.95
N THR A 89 -6.79 -1.10 -17.76
CA THR A 89 -8.08 -0.48 -17.41
C THR A 89 -8.84 0.13 -18.58
N ALA A 90 -8.31 0.05 -19.81
CA ALA A 90 -8.88 0.68 -21.01
C ALA A 90 -10.36 0.32 -21.29
N LYS A 91 -10.79 -0.86 -20.84
CA LYS A 91 -12.17 -1.35 -20.97
C LYS A 91 -13.18 -0.64 -20.03
N PHE A 92 -12.70 0.09 -19.00
CA PHE A 92 -13.54 0.72 -18.00
C PHE A 92 -13.64 2.23 -18.23
N GLY A 93 -14.77 2.72 -18.70
CA GLY A 93 -14.97 4.16 -19.00
C GLY A 93 -14.89 5.09 -17.79
N LYS A 94 -15.05 4.54 -16.58
CA LYS A 94 -15.01 5.29 -15.31
C LYS A 94 -13.67 5.24 -14.57
N VAL A 95 -12.69 4.51 -15.09
CA VAL A 95 -11.34 4.44 -14.54
C VAL A 95 -10.41 5.30 -15.38
N LYS A 96 -9.81 6.30 -14.75
CA LYS A 96 -8.79 7.17 -15.35
C LYS A 96 -7.45 6.91 -14.70
N VAL A 97 -6.38 6.86 -15.49
CA VAL A 97 -5.01 6.66 -15.01
C VAL A 97 -4.14 7.82 -15.47
N SER A 98 -3.33 8.38 -14.58
CA SER A 98 -2.39 9.46 -14.93
C SER A 98 -1.08 9.39 -14.14
N GLN A 99 -0.02 9.93 -14.72
CA GLN A 99 1.25 10.09 -14.02
C GLN A 99 1.18 11.33 -13.13
N ALA A 100 1.22 11.12 -11.82
CA ALA A 100 1.14 12.18 -10.82
C ALA A 100 1.80 11.76 -9.49
N THR A 101 2.01 12.74 -8.63
CA THR A 101 2.51 12.56 -7.26
C THR A 101 1.47 13.06 -6.26
N GLU A 102 1.72 12.89 -4.96
CA GLU A 102 0.85 13.47 -3.93
C GLU A 102 0.84 15.01 -3.93
N HIS A 103 1.74 15.66 -4.67
CA HIS A 103 1.71 17.11 -4.87
C HIS A 103 0.57 17.59 -5.78
N ASP A 104 0.06 16.70 -6.61
CA ASP A 104 -0.88 17.03 -7.67
C ASP A 104 -2.35 16.75 -7.28
N LEU A 105 -2.60 16.12 -6.10
CA LEU A 105 -3.90 15.56 -5.71
C LEU A 105 -5.08 16.53 -5.80
N SER A 106 -4.92 17.77 -5.33
CA SER A 106 -5.99 18.78 -5.36
C SER A 106 -6.26 19.36 -6.74
N SER A 107 -5.36 19.14 -7.70
CA SER A 107 -5.49 19.60 -9.09
C SER A 107 -5.93 18.49 -10.05
N LEU A 108 -6.11 17.26 -9.54
CA LEU A 108 -6.59 16.15 -10.36
C LEU A 108 -8.04 16.40 -10.82
N PRO A 109 -8.37 16.01 -12.05
CA PRO A 109 -9.77 15.96 -12.47
C PRO A 109 -10.57 15.10 -11.49
N ASN A 110 -11.77 15.52 -11.15
CA ASN A 110 -12.67 14.89 -10.17
C ASN A 110 -12.32 15.12 -8.68
N ALA A 111 -11.27 15.88 -8.34
CA ALA A 111 -11.10 16.33 -6.96
C ALA A 111 -12.22 17.34 -6.58
N PRO A 112 -12.69 17.37 -5.31
CA PRO A 112 -12.29 16.48 -4.22
C PRO A 112 -12.89 15.08 -4.32
N PHE A 113 -12.28 14.12 -3.62
CA PHE A 113 -12.66 12.70 -3.60
C PHE A 113 -13.39 12.35 -2.30
N ASP A 114 -14.34 11.41 -2.37
CA ASP A 114 -15.00 10.88 -1.17
C ASP A 114 -14.29 9.62 -0.62
N LEU A 115 -13.42 8.99 -1.41
CA LEU A 115 -12.55 7.91 -1.00
C LEU A 115 -11.12 8.08 -1.55
N THR A 116 -10.12 7.89 -0.72
CA THR A 116 -8.72 7.71 -1.16
C THR A 116 -8.20 6.38 -0.63
N TYR A 117 -7.50 5.62 -1.46
CA TYR A 117 -6.82 4.42 -0.99
C TYR A 117 -5.38 4.31 -1.50
N VAL A 118 -4.54 3.68 -0.67
CA VAL A 118 -3.12 3.45 -0.96
C VAL A 118 -2.76 2.06 -0.49
N PHE A 119 -2.43 1.18 -1.43
CA PHE A 119 -2.07 -0.20 -1.12
C PHE A 119 -0.56 -0.46 -1.28
N PHE A 120 -0.07 -1.46 -0.55
CA PHE A 120 1.32 -1.94 -0.59
C PHE A 120 2.41 -0.88 -0.36
N GLY A 121 2.08 0.16 0.41
CA GLY A 121 3.07 1.06 0.96
C GLY A 121 3.65 2.09 -0.01
N ALA A 122 2.87 2.57 -1.00
CA ALA A 122 3.31 3.71 -1.81
C ALA A 122 3.65 4.94 -0.94
N LEU A 123 2.91 5.16 0.18
CA LEU A 123 3.24 6.20 1.16
C LEU A 123 4.56 5.98 1.91
N ASN A 124 5.17 4.81 1.83
CA ASN A 124 6.52 4.59 2.36
C ASN A 124 7.62 5.20 1.49
N THR A 125 7.28 5.63 0.27
CA THR A 125 8.20 6.24 -0.70
C THR A 125 7.97 7.74 -0.89
N VAL A 126 7.09 8.36 -0.12
CA VAL A 126 6.91 9.83 -0.14
C VAL A 126 8.06 10.54 0.57
N GLU A 127 8.34 11.77 0.17
CA GLU A 127 9.40 12.58 0.75
C GLU A 127 9.12 12.92 2.22
N SER A 128 7.86 13.23 2.54
CA SER A 128 7.38 13.58 3.89
C SER A 128 5.98 12.99 4.12
N LEU A 129 5.84 12.10 5.09
CA LEU A 129 4.55 11.51 5.42
C LEU A 129 3.54 12.53 5.98
N PRO A 130 3.93 13.48 6.87
CA PRO A 130 3.00 14.52 7.31
C PRO A 130 2.47 15.38 6.16
N ASP A 131 3.35 15.79 5.23
CA ASP A 131 2.93 16.62 4.09
C ASP A 131 2.03 15.83 3.13
N ALA A 132 2.31 14.54 2.91
CA ALA A 132 1.43 13.67 2.14
C ALA A 132 0.05 13.51 2.81
N ALA A 133 0.01 13.38 4.15
CA ALA A 133 -1.23 13.32 4.91
C ALA A 133 -2.06 14.60 4.74
N ASP A 134 -1.42 15.78 4.81
CA ASP A 134 -2.09 17.08 4.62
C ASP A 134 -2.61 17.22 3.17
N ARG A 135 -1.85 16.77 2.17
CA ARG A 135 -2.31 16.79 0.77
C ARG A 135 -3.48 15.87 0.51
N ILE A 136 -3.46 14.65 1.06
CA ILE A 136 -4.61 13.73 1.00
C ILE A 136 -5.82 14.35 1.70
N TYR A 137 -5.61 15.02 2.86
CA TYR A 137 -6.67 15.71 3.57
C TYR A 137 -7.36 16.79 2.71
N ASN A 138 -6.56 17.60 2.02
CA ASN A 138 -7.06 18.66 1.15
C ASN A 138 -7.75 18.13 -0.11
N ALA A 139 -7.37 16.95 -0.59
CA ALA A 139 -8.00 16.30 -1.74
C ALA A 139 -9.26 15.49 -1.40
N LEU A 140 -9.53 15.25 -0.11
CA LEU A 140 -10.75 14.59 0.34
C LEU A 140 -11.88 15.59 0.63
N GLU A 141 -13.11 15.17 0.38
CA GLU A 141 -14.32 15.85 0.84
C GLU A 141 -14.45 15.78 2.38
N PRO A 142 -15.16 16.73 3.03
CA PRO A 142 -15.59 16.54 4.40
C PRO A 142 -16.35 15.22 4.56
N GLY A 143 -16.00 14.42 5.57
CA GLY A 143 -16.54 13.06 5.74
C GLY A 143 -15.89 11.98 4.88
N GLY A 144 -15.05 12.35 3.92
CA GLY A 144 -14.33 11.42 3.03
C GLY A 144 -13.40 10.45 3.77
N ILE A 145 -13.19 9.28 3.20
CA ILE A 145 -12.49 8.14 3.81
C ILE A 145 -11.12 7.95 3.15
N ALA A 146 -10.11 7.63 3.95
CA ALA A 146 -8.80 7.19 3.48
C ALA A 146 -8.50 5.77 3.99
N VAL A 147 -8.29 4.80 3.07
CA VAL A 147 -7.89 3.42 3.37
C VAL A 147 -6.41 3.27 2.99
N LEU A 148 -5.53 3.29 3.97
CA LEU A 148 -4.10 3.43 3.77
C LEU A 148 -3.33 2.26 4.33
N THR A 149 -2.38 1.73 3.56
CA THR A 149 -1.49 0.67 4.04
C THR A 149 -0.04 1.14 4.08
N PHE A 150 0.70 0.66 5.07
CA PHE A 150 2.08 1.03 5.32
C PHE A 150 2.94 -0.19 5.57
N VAL A 151 4.17 -0.19 5.06
CA VAL A 151 5.21 -1.13 5.47
C VAL A 151 5.66 -0.75 6.87
N ASN A 152 5.52 -1.70 7.79
CA ASN A 152 5.74 -1.46 9.20
C ASN A 152 7.23 -1.49 9.59
N LYS A 153 7.58 -0.61 10.48
CA LYS A 153 8.94 -0.52 11.06
C LYS A 153 9.26 -1.71 11.98
N TRP A 154 8.29 -2.15 12.76
CA TRP A 154 8.42 -3.23 13.73
C TRP A 154 7.80 -4.53 13.21
N TYR A 155 8.34 -5.08 12.12
CA TYR A 155 7.96 -6.42 11.69
C TYR A 155 8.69 -7.47 12.55
N LEU A 156 8.07 -7.85 13.66
CA LEU A 156 8.68 -8.66 14.71
C LEU A 156 9.13 -10.05 14.21
N ARG A 157 8.32 -10.70 13.40
CA ARG A 157 8.65 -12.02 12.83
C ARG A 157 9.93 -12.00 12.00
N GLU A 158 10.11 -11.00 11.13
CA GLU A 158 11.34 -10.85 10.33
C GLU A 158 12.53 -10.55 11.24
N LEU A 159 12.36 -9.63 12.17
CA LEU A 159 13.39 -9.26 13.14
C LEU A 159 13.92 -10.49 13.90
N LEU A 160 13.02 -11.29 14.50
CA LEU A 160 13.40 -12.49 15.26
C LEU A 160 14.09 -13.54 14.37
N VAL A 161 13.55 -13.84 13.18
CA VAL A 161 14.14 -14.81 12.25
C VAL A 161 15.54 -14.38 11.80
N LEU A 162 15.75 -13.08 11.56
CA LEU A 162 17.05 -12.58 11.11
C LEU A 162 18.08 -12.53 12.26
N LEU A 163 17.63 -12.23 13.48
CA LEU A 163 18.49 -12.31 14.67
C LEU A 163 18.97 -13.75 14.94
N LEU A 164 18.04 -14.72 14.87
CA LEU A 164 18.39 -16.14 14.99
C LEU A 164 19.36 -16.63 13.91
N LYS A 165 19.34 -16.00 12.73
CA LYS A 165 20.28 -16.26 11.62
C LYS A 165 21.55 -15.42 11.70
N LEU A 166 21.79 -14.69 12.79
CA LEU A 166 22.94 -13.79 13.00
C LEU A 166 23.10 -12.70 11.91
N ARG A 167 21.99 -12.34 11.23
CA ARG A 167 21.99 -11.34 10.14
C ARG A 167 21.61 -9.95 10.66
N PHE A 168 22.34 -9.44 11.64
CA PHE A 168 22.03 -8.20 12.37
C PHE A 168 21.83 -6.98 11.46
N LYS A 169 22.69 -6.77 10.45
CA LYS A 169 22.57 -5.60 9.53
C LYS A 169 21.22 -5.57 8.83
N VAL A 170 20.68 -6.73 8.43
CA VAL A 170 19.41 -6.86 7.74
C VAL A 170 18.25 -6.81 8.74
N ALA A 171 18.41 -7.43 9.91
CA ALA A 171 17.40 -7.43 10.99
C ALA A 171 16.99 -6.00 11.38
N PHE A 172 17.94 -5.08 11.45
CA PHE A 172 17.71 -3.68 11.83
C PHE A 172 17.52 -2.73 10.62
N ALA A 173 17.40 -3.23 9.40
CA ALA A 173 17.28 -2.38 8.22
C ALA A 173 16.02 -1.50 8.25
N ARG A 174 14.88 -2.04 8.65
CA ARG A 174 13.59 -1.30 8.73
C ARG A 174 13.59 -0.18 9.78
N ILE A 175 14.46 -0.28 10.80
CA ILE A 175 14.54 0.69 11.89
C ILE A 175 15.32 1.95 11.48
N ARG A 176 16.12 1.88 10.44
CA ARG A 176 16.89 3.01 9.93
C ARG A 176 15.97 4.13 9.42
N LYS A 177 16.52 5.35 9.34
CA LYS A 177 15.80 6.51 8.77
C LYS A 177 15.39 6.26 7.32
N VAL A 178 16.21 5.56 6.55
CA VAL A 178 15.90 5.08 5.20
C VAL A 178 16.11 3.58 5.19
N TRP A 179 15.08 2.86 4.78
CA TRP A 179 15.12 1.40 4.73
C TRP A 179 15.80 0.86 3.47
N GLY A 180 15.59 1.50 2.31
CA GLY A 180 16.20 1.10 1.03
C GLY A 180 15.35 0.14 0.19
N GLY A 181 14.18 -0.25 0.66
CA GLY A 181 13.24 -1.14 -0.07
C GLY A 181 13.54 -2.62 0.10
N TYR A 182 12.79 -3.45 -0.64
CA TYR A 182 12.91 -4.91 -0.60
C TYR A 182 14.05 -5.47 -1.47
N SER A 183 14.55 -4.70 -2.43
CA SER A 183 15.65 -5.12 -3.29
C SER A 183 16.99 -5.02 -2.57
N THR A 184 17.83 -6.05 -2.72
CA THR A 184 19.21 -6.04 -2.23
C THR A 184 20.19 -5.40 -3.21
N SER A 185 19.79 -5.28 -4.48
CA SER A 185 20.63 -4.79 -5.59
C SER A 185 20.28 -3.38 -6.06
N ARG A 186 19.08 -2.87 -5.68
CA ARG A 186 18.59 -1.55 -6.07
C ARG A 186 18.14 -0.78 -4.85
N TYR A 187 18.53 0.47 -4.77
CA TYR A 187 18.18 1.36 -3.68
C TYR A 187 16.90 2.13 -4.00
N LEU A 188 15.94 2.08 -3.09
CA LEU A 188 14.72 2.90 -3.11
C LEU A 188 14.69 3.76 -1.84
N ALA A 189 14.58 5.06 -1.98
CA ALA A 189 14.43 5.98 -0.84
C ALA A 189 13.06 5.75 -0.18
N SER A 190 12.97 4.76 0.70
CA SER A 190 11.74 4.36 1.40
C SER A 190 11.94 4.38 2.90
N ARG A 191 10.83 4.54 3.64
CA ARG A 191 10.82 4.58 5.11
C ARG A 191 9.74 3.65 5.63
N CYS A 192 10.07 2.89 6.69
CA CYS A 192 9.06 2.12 7.41
C CYS A 192 8.53 2.96 8.58
N TYR A 193 7.23 2.87 8.83
CA TYR A 193 6.57 3.67 9.87
C TYR A 193 6.03 2.79 10.99
N THR A 194 5.99 3.34 12.21
CA THR A 194 5.27 2.73 13.33
C THR A 194 3.81 3.21 13.32
N PRO A 195 2.87 2.45 13.90
CA PRO A 195 1.50 2.92 14.08
C PRO A 195 1.40 4.30 14.75
N SER A 196 2.25 4.58 15.74
CA SER A 196 2.28 5.89 16.40
C SER A 196 2.74 7.03 15.49
N THR A 197 3.74 6.76 14.62
CA THR A 197 4.19 7.75 13.61
C THR A 197 3.07 8.04 12.60
N ILE A 198 2.36 7.00 12.15
CA ILE A 198 1.23 7.15 11.23
C ILE A 198 0.13 7.99 11.89
N ARG A 199 -0.32 7.64 13.09
CA ARG A 199 -1.32 8.42 13.84
C ARG A 199 -0.93 9.87 14.05
N LYS A 200 0.35 10.13 14.33
CA LYS A 200 0.86 11.51 14.46
C LYS A 200 0.77 12.28 13.14
N SER A 201 1.08 11.65 12.01
CA SER A 201 1.00 12.29 10.69
C SER A 201 -0.44 12.53 10.26
N PHE A 202 -1.35 11.62 10.58
CA PHE A 202 -2.79 11.70 10.27
C PHE A 202 -3.64 12.22 11.43
N ARG A 203 -3.08 13.04 12.33
CA ARG A 203 -3.77 13.56 13.53
C ARG A 203 -4.99 14.43 13.25
N ALA A 204 -5.10 15.00 12.05
CA ALA A 204 -6.26 15.80 11.63
C ALA A 204 -7.47 14.92 11.26
N TYR A 205 -7.27 13.62 11.12
CA TYR A 205 -8.31 12.66 10.78
C TYR A 205 -8.85 11.95 12.02
N LYS A 206 -10.06 11.43 11.90
CA LYS A 206 -10.61 10.44 12.84
C LYS A 206 -10.21 9.05 12.39
N GLU A 207 -9.51 8.29 13.21
CA GLU A 207 -9.25 6.87 12.97
C GLU A 207 -10.54 6.07 13.19
N LEU A 208 -10.96 5.31 12.19
CA LEU A 208 -12.16 4.46 12.26
C LEU A 208 -11.81 3.00 12.51
N ASP A 209 -10.72 2.53 11.90
CA ASP A 209 -10.31 1.12 12.01
C ASP A 209 -8.81 0.97 11.71
N HIS A 210 -8.23 -0.15 12.17
CA HIS A 210 -6.85 -0.52 11.86
C HIS A 210 -6.67 -2.04 11.89
N GLN A 211 -5.67 -2.52 11.15
CA GLN A 211 -5.31 -3.94 11.14
C GLN A 211 -3.84 -4.15 10.80
N GLY A 212 -3.24 -5.22 11.36
CA GLY A 212 -1.93 -5.73 10.97
C GLY A 212 -2.05 -6.91 10.01
N PHE A 213 -1.05 -7.10 9.15
CA PHE A 213 -0.99 -8.20 8.20
C PHE A 213 0.38 -8.87 8.25
N SER A 214 0.39 -10.17 8.06
CA SER A 214 1.60 -11.00 8.16
C SER A 214 2.27 -10.92 9.54
N ILE A 215 1.48 -10.99 10.61
CA ILE A 215 2.02 -11.09 11.98
C ILE A 215 2.73 -12.43 12.13
N MET A 216 2.02 -13.55 11.90
CA MET A 216 2.54 -14.91 11.86
C MET A 216 2.47 -15.50 10.45
N PHE A 217 1.52 -15.06 9.61
CA PHE A 217 1.46 -15.41 8.21
C PHE A 217 2.73 -14.91 7.49
N PRO A 218 3.36 -15.70 6.63
CA PRO A 218 4.59 -15.28 5.97
C PRO A 218 4.38 -14.04 5.09
N ALA A 219 5.32 -13.10 5.19
CA ALA A 219 5.40 -11.98 4.26
C ALA A 219 5.43 -12.46 2.79
N TRP A 220 4.93 -11.65 1.88
CA TRP A 220 4.77 -12.00 0.47
C TRP A 220 6.06 -12.52 -0.19
N TYR A 221 7.23 -12.01 0.16
CA TYR A 221 8.53 -12.47 -0.36
C TYR A 221 8.95 -13.85 0.21
N ASN A 222 8.22 -14.38 1.17
CA ASN A 222 8.38 -15.73 1.72
C ASN A 222 7.27 -16.70 1.27
N HIS A 223 6.46 -16.35 0.25
CA HIS A 223 5.32 -17.16 -0.22
C HIS A 223 5.70 -18.60 -0.58
N HIS A 224 6.93 -18.82 -1.07
CA HIS A 224 7.45 -20.15 -1.38
C HIS A 224 7.40 -21.12 -0.21
N LYS A 225 7.43 -20.63 1.04
CA LYS A 225 7.34 -21.46 2.26
C LYS A 225 5.95 -22.07 2.48
N LEU A 226 4.92 -21.52 1.80
CA LEU A 226 3.55 -22.01 1.85
C LEU A 226 3.11 -22.75 0.59
N ARG A 227 3.99 -22.84 -0.42
CA ARG A 227 3.68 -23.54 -1.67
C ARG A 227 3.30 -25.00 -1.40
N GLY A 228 2.11 -25.42 -1.84
CA GLY A 228 1.56 -26.76 -1.59
C GLY A 228 1.14 -27.04 -0.15
N LYS A 229 1.02 -26.03 0.72
CA LYS A 229 0.68 -26.16 2.15
C LYS A 229 -0.55 -25.33 2.51
N GLY A 230 -1.66 -25.54 1.81
CA GLY A 230 -2.90 -24.77 1.96
C GLY A 230 -3.42 -24.74 3.39
N ASP A 231 -3.51 -25.89 4.07
CA ASP A 231 -3.99 -25.97 5.47
C ASP A 231 -3.11 -25.17 6.43
N LYS A 232 -1.79 -25.25 6.25
CA LYS A 232 -0.87 -24.46 7.06
C LYS A 232 -1.05 -22.95 6.79
N ALA A 233 -1.26 -22.58 5.55
CA ALA A 233 -1.52 -21.18 5.19
C ALA A 233 -2.81 -20.67 5.84
N ASN A 234 -3.89 -21.46 5.82
CA ASN A 234 -5.16 -21.12 6.44
C ASN A 234 -5.04 -20.97 7.97
N ARG A 235 -4.41 -21.94 8.64
CA ARG A 235 -4.17 -21.87 10.10
C ARG A 235 -3.37 -20.64 10.51
N LEU A 236 -2.33 -20.28 9.75
CA LEU A 236 -1.54 -19.08 10.04
C LEU A 236 -2.33 -17.80 9.79
N TRP A 237 -3.20 -17.80 8.78
CA TRP A 237 -4.10 -16.67 8.51
C TRP A 237 -5.11 -16.47 9.64
N GLU A 238 -5.80 -17.54 10.05
CA GLU A 238 -6.73 -17.53 11.19
C GLU A 238 -6.04 -17.07 12.49
N LEU A 239 -4.77 -17.44 12.68
CA LEU A 239 -3.98 -16.96 13.78
C LEU A 239 -3.76 -15.45 13.70
N ASP A 240 -3.41 -14.92 12.52
CA ASP A 240 -3.26 -13.48 12.32
C ASP A 240 -4.57 -12.73 12.60
N GLU A 241 -5.72 -13.28 12.21
CA GLU A 241 -7.05 -12.70 12.53
C GLU A 241 -7.31 -12.63 14.04
N LYS A 242 -6.88 -13.64 14.79
CA LYS A 242 -6.97 -13.62 16.26
C LYS A 242 -6.00 -12.61 16.88
N LEU A 243 -4.76 -12.55 16.37
CA LEU A 243 -3.73 -11.63 16.85
C LEU A 243 -4.08 -10.17 16.56
N ASN A 244 -4.83 -9.89 15.49
CA ASN A 244 -5.33 -8.57 15.16
C ASN A 244 -6.28 -7.99 16.24
N LYS A 245 -6.90 -8.83 17.05
CA LYS A 245 -7.75 -8.41 18.19
C LYS A 245 -6.92 -8.08 19.45
N THR A 246 -5.62 -8.19 19.40
CA THR A 246 -4.68 -7.92 20.48
C THR A 246 -3.70 -6.82 20.10
N LEU A 247 -2.84 -6.37 21.01
CA LEU A 247 -1.79 -5.40 20.71
C LEU A 247 -0.75 -5.90 19.70
N LEU A 248 -0.78 -7.17 19.31
CA LEU A 248 0.18 -7.76 18.37
C LEU A 248 -0.08 -7.35 16.92
N TRP A 249 -1.24 -6.79 16.59
CA TRP A 249 -1.53 -6.27 15.24
C TRP A 249 -0.46 -5.28 14.75
N GLN A 250 0.11 -4.49 15.66
CA GLN A 250 1.13 -3.47 15.34
C GLN A 250 2.50 -4.05 14.95
N PHE A 251 2.67 -5.37 14.96
CA PHE A 251 3.93 -6.05 14.64
C PHE A 251 3.88 -6.86 13.34
N GLY A 252 2.82 -6.71 12.54
CA GLY A 252 2.74 -7.28 11.21
C GLY A 252 3.69 -6.61 10.20
N GLU A 253 3.86 -7.21 9.04
CA GLU A 253 4.64 -6.63 7.94
C GLU A 253 4.00 -5.34 7.41
N TYR A 254 2.67 -5.38 7.21
CA TYR A 254 1.88 -4.23 6.85
C TYR A 254 0.95 -3.84 8.00
N THR A 255 0.67 -2.55 8.08
CA THR A 255 -0.44 -2.01 8.86
C THR A 255 -1.40 -1.27 7.92
N LEU A 256 -2.69 -1.51 8.09
CA LEU A 256 -3.77 -0.80 7.41
C LEU A 256 -4.45 0.12 8.42
N PHE A 257 -4.80 1.31 7.97
CA PHE A 257 -5.62 2.27 8.71
C PHE A 257 -6.78 2.72 7.84
N VAL A 258 -7.93 2.89 8.46
CA VAL A 258 -9.09 3.58 7.89
C VAL A 258 -9.26 4.89 8.63
N PHE A 259 -9.06 5.98 7.94
CA PHE A 259 -9.20 7.34 8.47
C PHE A 259 -10.38 8.05 7.81
N GLN A 260 -11.00 8.96 8.55
CA GLN A 260 -12.05 9.83 8.04
C GLN A 260 -11.65 11.29 8.23
N LYS A 261 -11.80 12.08 7.18
CA LYS A 261 -11.77 13.54 7.31
C LYS A 261 -13.01 14.01 8.10
N PRO A 262 -12.87 14.79 9.17
CA PRO A 262 -14.02 15.37 9.86
C PRO A 262 -14.95 16.15 8.91
N ILE A 263 -16.23 16.19 9.27
CA ILE A 263 -17.27 16.95 8.55
C ILE A 263 -17.13 18.44 8.86
#